data_1def744790cfbcc2d91a5d5bbef764cf
#
_entry.id   1def744790cfbcc2d91a5d5bbef764cf
#
_cell.length_a   1.000
_cell.length_b   1.000
_cell.length_c   1.000
_cell.angle_alpha   90.00
_cell.angle_beta   90.00
_cell.angle_gamma   90.00
#
_symmetry.space_group_name_H-M   'P 1'
#
loop_
_entity.id
_entity.type
_entity.pdbx_description
1 polymer ?
#
loop_
_entity_poly.entity_id
_entity_poly.type
_entity_poly.pdbx_seq_one_letter_code
_entity_poly.pdbx_strand_id
1 'polypeptide(L)'
;IVQILKNKGLMPNETSGAGSGPGTDAVFIHRGKEFSIEIKNLPAAEFGQKRLIPKYEDNQWKWHWSERKKDLEITKYYTKIGVLDYLNKKKIIPNKHRKPDSKLTRNDIKKDQRSMAESKFRIPDTTIAMFYEDKADYVQIGGGYGFYHTKNDKAKLGTEKISAECKLRFRLKRHNQIPIHKVSFMAVIRSRKLLKKSNYNIEENNDQTFPPIKP
;
A
#
# COMPACT_ATOMS: atom_id res chain seq x y z
N ILE A 1 10.58 7.47 14.73
CA ILE A 1 11.31 6.21 14.42
C ILE A 1 12.77 6.52 14.08
N VAL A 2 13.06 7.27 13.02
CA VAL A 2 14.44 7.60 12.60
C VAL A 2 15.27 8.17 13.76
N GLN A 3 14.72 9.14 14.50
CA GLN A 3 15.40 9.74 15.63
C GLN A 3 15.67 8.73 16.77
N ILE A 4 14.72 7.85 17.03
CA ILE A 4 14.88 6.79 18.05
C ILE A 4 16.02 5.85 17.65
N LEU A 5 16.04 5.39 16.39
CA LEU A 5 17.11 4.52 15.88
C LEU A 5 18.48 5.20 15.93
N LYS A 6 18.56 6.49 15.59
CA LYS A 6 19.79 7.28 15.70
C LYS A 6 20.27 7.38 17.15
N ASN A 7 19.38 7.73 18.06
CA ASN A 7 19.71 7.86 19.48
C ASN A 7 20.21 6.54 20.11
N LYS A 8 19.77 5.41 19.58
CA LYS A 8 20.21 4.07 19.97
C LYS A 8 21.48 3.60 19.25
N GLY A 9 22.06 4.41 18.35
CA GLY A 9 23.23 4.01 17.55
C GLY A 9 22.94 2.87 16.56
N LEU A 10 21.68 2.68 16.19
CA LEU A 10 21.21 1.59 15.34
C LEU A 10 21.06 1.98 13.87
N MET A 11 21.45 3.19 13.49
CA MET A 11 21.41 3.63 12.09
C MET A 11 22.81 3.84 11.53
N PRO A 12 23.01 3.57 10.21
CA PRO A 12 24.22 4.00 9.53
C PRO A 12 24.35 5.53 9.59
N ASN A 13 25.58 6.03 9.56
CA ASN A 13 25.87 7.47 9.65
C ASN A 13 25.28 8.27 8.48
N GLU A 14 25.10 7.65 7.32
CA GLU A 14 24.50 8.26 6.13
C GLU A 14 23.16 7.59 5.84
N THR A 15 22.06 8.30 6.12
CA THR A 15 20.73 7.85 5.74
C THR A 15 20.13 8.86 4.78
N SER A 16 19.82 8.43 3.56
CA SER A 16 18.98 9.17 2.65
C SER A 16 17.57 9.27 3.25
N GLY A 17 17.13 10.50 3.51
CA GLY A 17 15.83 10.76 4.11
C GLY A 17 14.67 10.25 3.26
N ALA A 18 13.61 9.87 3.91
CA ALA A 18 12.35 9.43 3.33
C ALA A 18 11.77 10.46 2.36
N GLY A 19 11.81 10.13 1.08
CA GLY A 19 11.07 10.83 0.03
C GLY A 19 10.15 9.83 -0.68
N SER A 20 9.27 10.31 -1.54
CA SER A 20 8.43 9.47 -2.41
C SER A 20 9.21 8.68 -3.49
N GLY A 21 10.50 8.51 -3.32
CA GLY A 21 11.41 7.79 -4.18
C GLY A 21 11.36 6.26 -4.00
N PRO A 22 12.17 5.51 -4.74
CA PRO A 22 12.20 4.05 -4.68
C PRO A 22 12.96 3.46 -3.48
N GLY A 23 13.40 4.29 -2.52
CA GLY A 23 14.13 3.86 -1.33
C GLY A 23 13.24 3.41 -0.17
N THR A 24 13.84 2.77 0.81
CA THR A 24 13.22 2.44 2.10
C THR A 24 13.15 3.68 3.00
N ASP A 25 12.18 3.73 3.92
CA ASP A 25 12.00 4.87 4.81
C ASP A 25 13.13 4.98 5.86
N ALA A 26 13.69 3.85 6.27
CA ALA A 26 14.81 3.79 7.20
C ALA A 26 15.62 2.47 7.07
N VAL A 27 16.79 2.45 7.66
CA VAL A 27 17.63 1.26 7.80
C VAL A 27 18.06 1.15 9.27
N PHE A 28 18.13 -0.06 9.81
CA PHE A 28 18.72 -0.30 11.12
C PHE A 28 19.84 -1.34 11.05
N ILE A 29 20.80 -1.24 11.95
CA ILE A 29 21.91 -2.16 12.08
C ILE A 29 21.63 -3.12 13.23
N HIS A 30 21.74 -4.42 12.98
CA HIS A 30 21.70 -5.44 14.01
C HIS A 30 22.75 -6.50 13.74
N ARG A 31 23.61 -6.77 14.73
CA ARG A 31 24.73 -7.73 14.61
C ARG A 31 25.62 -7.48 13.38
N GLY A 32 25.94 -6.21 13.11
CA GLY A 32 26.77 -5.78 11.97
C GLY A 32 26.14 -5.91 10.59
N LYS A 33 24.82 -6.16 10.51
CA LYS A 33 24.08 -6.25 9.24
C LYS A 33 23.01 -5.17 9.17
N GLU A 34 22.80 -4.66 7.97
CA GLU A 34 21.77 -3.66 7.69
C GLU A 34 20.46 -4.32 7.28
N PHE A 35 19.35 -3.78 7.78
CA PHE A 35 17.99 -4.20 7.46
C PHE A 35 17.12 -2.99 7.15
N SER A 36 16.36 -3.10 6.09
CA SER A 36 15.49 -2.02 5.59
C SER A 36 14.13 -2.00 6.30
N ILE A 37 13.64 -0.80 6.59
CA ILE A 37 12.36 -0.59 7.25
C ILE A 37 11.47 0.33 6.40
N GLU A 38 10.23 -0.07 6.20
CA GLU A 38 9.14 0.80 5.75
C GLU A 38 8.37 1.30 6.97
N ILE A 39 8.02 2.60 7.01
CA ILE A 39 7.30 3.21 8.13
C ILE A 39 5.91 3.64 7.68
N LYS A 40 4.89 3.22 8.41
CA LYS A 40 3.50 3.55 8.11
C LYS A 40 2.74 4.03 9.34
N ASN A 41 2.05 5.16 9.18
CA ASN A 41 1.12 5.63 10.20
C ASN A 41 -0.23 4.92 10.06
N LEU A 42 -0.76 4.43 11.18
CA LEU A 42 -2.07 3.82 11.21
C LEU A 42 -3.13 4.79 11.76
N PRO A 43 -4.41 4.48 11.54
CA PRO A 43 -5.01 3.29 10.90
C PRO A 43 -5.22 3.43 9.39
N ALA A 44 -4.75 4.48 8.78
CA ALA A 44 -5.14 4.86 7.42
C ALA A 44 -4.07 4.53 6.37
N ALA A 45 -3.09 3.71 6.69
CA ALA A 45 -2.03 3.36 5.75
C ALA A 45 -2.61 2.75 4.46
N GLU A 46 -2.27 3.37 3.33
CA GLU A 46 -2.62 2.87 2.02
C GLU A 46 -1.37 2.33 1.35
N PHE A 47 -1.48 1.16 0.75
CA PHE A 47 -0.38 0.50 0.05
C PHE A 47 -0.84 -0.10 -1.27
N GLY A 48 0.09 -0.53 -2.12
CA GLY A 48 -0.22 -1.20 -3.37
C GLY A 48 -0.94 -0.33 -4.40
N GLN A 49 -0.68 0.96 -4.45
CA GLN A 49 -1.28 1.85 -5.44
C GLN A 49 -0.87 1.47 -6.86
N LYS A 50 -1.85 1.12 -7.70
CA LYS A 50 -1.65 0.82 -9.12
C LYS A 50 -2.63 1.59 -9.98
N ARG A 51 -2.15 2.05 -11.11
CA ARG A 51 -2.94 2.87 -12.03
C ARG A 51 -3.85 2.00 -12.88
N LEU A 52 -5.13 2.36 -12.91
CA LEU A 52 -6.14 1.82 -13.81
C LEU A 52 -6.45 2.82 -14.92
N ILE A 53 -6.61 2.34 -16.12
CA ILE A 53 -6.97 3.12 -17.30
C ILE A 53 -8.31 2.60 -17.81
N PRO A 54 -9.32 3.45 -18.01
CA PRO A 54 -10.55 3.03 -18.68
C PRO A 54 -10.32 3.01 -20.20
N LYS A 55 -10.78 1.97 -20.86
CA LYS A 55 -10.87 1.88 -22.33
C LYS A 55 -12.31 1.65 -22.73
N TYR A 56 -12.72 2.22 -23.85
CA TYR A 56 -14.05 1.98 -24.42
C TYR A 56 -13.94 0.89 -25.48
N GLU A 57 -14.51 -0.26 -25.21
CA GLU A 57 -14.41 -1.47 -26.03
C GLU A 57 -15.78 -2.16 -26.04
N ASP A 58 -16.21 -2.69 -27.18
CA ASP A 58 -17.49 -3.38 -27.35
C ASP A 58 -18.69 -2.59 -26.80
N ASN A 59 -18.75 -1.30 -27.14
CA ASN A 59 -19.78 -0.36 -26.68
C ASN A 59 -19.89 -0.20 -25.15
N GLN A 60 -18.82 -0.50 -24.41
CA GLN A 60 -18.79 -0.34 -22.97
C GLN A 60 -17.40 0.07 -22.47
N TRP A 61 -17.36 0.70 -21.29
CA TRP A 61 -16.10 0.98 -20.61
C TRP A 61 -15.59 -0.25 -19.88
N LYS A 62 -14.30 -0.57 -20.10
CA LYS A 62 -13.59 -1.62 -19.37
C LYS A 62 -12.36 -1.05 -18.67
N TRP A 63 -12.05 -1.56 -17.51
CA TRP A 63 -10.87 -1.20 -16.76
C TRP A 63 -9.69 -2.07 -17.14
N HIS A 64 -8.53 -1.42 -17.35
CA HIS A 64 -7.26 -2.07 -17.64
C HIS A 64 -6.18 -1.56 -16.69
N TRP A 65 -5.19 -2.38 -16.41
CA TRP A 65 -3.98 -1.91 -15.74
C TRP A 65 -3.15 -1.03 -16.65
N SER A 66 -2.48 -0.03 -16.06
CA SER A 66 -1.45 0.72 -16.79
C SER A 66 -0.25 -0.19 -17.05
N GLU A 67 0.22 -0.24 -18.30
CA GLU A 67 1.33 -1.09 -18.76
C GLU A 67 2.70 -0.56 -18.31
N ARG A 68 2.93 -0.44 -17.03
CA ARG A 68 4.26 -0.09 -16.50
C ARG A 68 4.99 -1.35 -16.09
N LYS A 69 6.17 -1.61 -16.69
CA LYS A 69 6.99 -2.80 -16.40
C LYS A 69 7.19 -3.07 -14.91
N LYS A 70 7.47 -2.03 -14.13
CA LYS A 70 7.67 -2.14 -12.67
C LYS A 70 6.44 -2.56 -11.87
N ASP A 71 5.27 -2.61 -12.48
CA ASP A 71 4.00 -2.92 -11.82
C ASP A 71 3.47 -4.32 -12.16
N LEU A 72 4.16 -5.06 -13.05
CA LEU A 72 3.62 -6.28 -13.65
C LEU A 72 3.23 -7.36 -12.63
N GLU A 73 4.09 -7.69 -11.69
CA GLU A 73 3.82 -8.79 -10.75
C GLU A 73 2.63 -8.46 -9.84
N ILE A 74 2.55 -7.24 -9.36
CA ILE A 74 1.44 -6.79 -8.51
C ILE A 74 0.13 -6.74 -9.31
N THR A 75 0.17 -6.27 -10.56
CA THR A 75 -1.03 -6.22 -11.40
C THR A 75 -1.49 -7.61 -11.84
N LYS A 76 -0.59 -8.54 -12.10
CA LYS A 76 -0.92 -9.96 -12.29
C LYS A 76 -1.62 -10.53 -11.05
N TYR A 77 -1.08 -10.25 -9.86
CA TYR A 77 -1.70 -10.68 -8.61
C TYR A 77 -3.10 -10.08 -8.43
N TYR A 78 -3.28 -8.77 -8.65
CA TYR A 78 -4.58 -8.14 -8.58
C TYR A 78 -5.58 -8.74 -9.58
N THR A 79 -5.12 -9.07 -10.79
CA THR A 79 -5.96 -9.75 -11.79
C THR A 79 -6.34 -11.14 -11.30
N LYS A 80 -5.37 -11.92 -10.82
CA LYS A 80 -5.60 -13.28 -10.31
C LYS A 80 -6.64 -13.31 -9.17
N ILE A 81 -6.62 -12.33 -8.28
CA ILE A 81 -7.63 -12.23 -7.20
C ILE A 81 -8.94 -11.58 -7.64
N GLY A 82 -9.11 -11.28 -8.93
CA GLY A 82 -10.39 -10.82 -9.51
C GLY A 82 -10.68 -9.33 -9.37
N VAL A 83 -9.68 -8.46 -9.15
CA VAL A 83 -9.90 -7.01 -9.00
C VAL A 83 -10.52 -6.38 -10.25
N LEU A 84 -10.01 -6.72 -11.45
CA LEU A 84 -10.54 -6.17 -12.71
C LEU A 84 -11.97 -6.64 -12.97
N ASP A 85 -12.27 -7.91 -12.73
CA ASP A 85 -13.61 -8.47 -12.91
C ASP A 85 -14.60 -7.81 -11.97
N TYR A 86 -14.21 -7.61 -10.72
CA TYR A 86 -15.04 -6.87 -9.75
C TYR A 86 -15.33 -5.47 -10.22
N LEU A 87 -14.33 -4.74 -10.73
CA LEU A 87 -14.49 -3.38 -11.23
C LEU A 87 -15.39 -3.30 -12.45
N ASN A 88 -15.18 -4.18 -13.42
CA ASN A 88 -15.94 -4.22 -14.65
C ASN A 88 -17.39 -4.61 -14.39
N LYS A 89 -17.65 -5.54 -13.48
CA LYS A 89 -19.00 -5.92 -13.05
C LYS A 89 -19.73 -4.78 -12.33
N LYS A 90 -19.02 -3.95 -11.56
CA LYS A 90 -19.61 -2.84 -10.80
C LYS A 90 -19.93 -1.61 -11.64
N LYS A 91 -19.50 -1.55 -12.89
CA LYS A 91 -19.74 -0.40 -13.80
C LYS A 91 -19.41 0.94 -13.12
N ILE A 92 -18.23 1.06 -12.59
CA ILE A 92 -17.79 2.16 -11.74
C ILE A 92 -17.67 3.49 -12.50
N ILE A 93 -17.51 3.45 -13.81
CA ILE A 93 -17.59 4.66 -14.63
C ILE A 93 -19.07 5.05 -14.76
N PRO A 94 -19.44 6.33 -14.50
CA PRO A 94 -20.81 6.76 -14.52
C PRO A 94 -21.54 6.37 -15.80
N ASN A 95 -22.70 5.74 -15.69
CA ASN A 95 -23.47 5.22 -16.83
C ASN A 95 -23.87 6.29 -17.84
N LYS A 96 -23.98 7.57 -17.42
CA LYS A 96 -24.26 8.69 -18.32
C LYS A 96 -23.12 8.99 -19.29
N HIS A 97 -21.90 8.54 -19.01
CA HIS A 97 -20.72 8.75 -19.83
C HIS A 97 -20.42 7.53 -20.70
N ARG A 98 -21.32 7.24 -21.63
CA ARG A 98 -21.20 6.07 -22.50
C ARG A 98 -20.32 6.29 -23.74
N LYS A 99 -19.97 7.55 -24.05
CA LYS A 99 -19.17 7.88 -25.24
C LYS A 99 -17.71 8.15 -24.86
N PRO A 100 -16.73 7.79 -25.72
CA PRO A 100 -15.31 8.01 -25.46
C PRO A 100 -14.93 9.46 -25.15
N ASP A 101 -15.62 10.41 -25.80
CA ASP A 101 -15.35 11.85 -25.68
C ASP A 101 -16.06 12.51 -24.51
N SER A 102 -16.83 11.76 -23.75
CA SER A 102 -17.50 12.29 -22.58
C SER A 102 -16.50 12.83 -21.55
N LYS A 103 -16.86 13.93 -20.92
CA LYS A 103 -16.04 14.55 -19.85
C LYS A 103 -16.68 14.29 -18.50
N LEU A 104 -15.85 13.94 -17.51
CA LEU A 104 -16.29 13.84 -16.13
C LEU A 104 -16.37 15.23 -15.50
N THR A 105 -17.50 15.52 -14.88
CA THR A 105 -17.65 16.73 -14.04
C THR A 105 -17.07 16.47 -12.65
N ARG A 106 -16.79 17.55 -11.90
CA ARG A 106 -16.37 17.46 -10.51
C ARG A 106 -17.34 16.69 -9.63
N ASN A 107 -18.65 16.84 -9.90
CA ASN A 107 -19.69 16.11 -9.16
C ASN A 107 -19.71 14.62 -9.47
N ASP A 108 -19.50 14.24 -10.73
CA ASP A 108 -19.37 12.83 -11.11
C ASP A 108 -18.21 12.16 -10.38
N ILE A 109 -17.06 12.84 -10.37
CA ILE A 109 -15.85 12.38 -9.68
C ILE A 109 -16.11 12.18 -8.18
N LYS A 110 -16.75 13.15 -7.53
CA LYS A 110 -17.09 13.05 -6.10
C LYS A 110 -18.06 11.90 -5.81
N LYS A 111 -19.07 11.72 -6.66
CA LYS A 111 -20.05 10.65 -6.53
C LYS A 111 -19.38 9.29 -6.66
N ASP A 112 -18.51 9.11 -7.65
CA ASP A 112 -17.79 7.87 -7.86
C ASP A 112 -16.80 7.59 -6.73
N GLN A 113 -16.04 8.59 -6.28
CA GLN A 113 -15.16 8.43 -5.14
C GLN A 113 -15.88 7.94 -3.88
N ARG A 114 -17.09 8.45 -3.61
CA ARG A 114 -17.89 8.00 -2.47
C ARG A 114 -18.37 6.56 -2.64
N SER A 115 -18.86 6.21 -3.82
CA SER A 115 -19.35 4.85 -4.10
C SER A 115 -18.23 3.80 -4.06
N MET A 116 -17.00 4.21 -4.33
CA MET A 116 -15.82 3.34 -4.43
C MET A 116 -14.92 3.36 -3.19
N ALA A 117 -15.10 4.33 -2.28
CA ALA A 117 -14.27 4.47 -1.09
C ALA A 117 -14.34 3.25 -0.15
N GLU A 118 -15.48 2.54 -0.17
CA GLU A 118 -15.77 1.38 0.66
C GLU A 118 -16.14 0.17 -0.20
N SER A 119 -15.16 -0.36 -0.92
CA SER A 119 -15.35 -1.59 -1.69
C SER A 119 -15.59 -2.79 -0.77
N LYS A 120 -16.58 -3.64 -1.11
CA LYS A 120 -16.82 -4.93 -0.44
C LYS A 120 -15.90 -6.04 -0.95
N PHE A 121 -14.95 -5.72 -1.81
CA PHE A 121 -14.02 -6.71 -2.35
C PHE A 121 -13.09 -7.21 -1.24
N ARG A 122 -13.10 -8.51 -1.02
CA ARG A 122 -12.25 -9.14 0.00
C ARG A 122 -10.84 -9.33 -0.56
N ILE A 123 -9.87 -8.78 0.15
CA ILE A 123 -8.45 -8.94 -0.14
C ILE A 123 -7.87 -9.95 0.86
N PRO A 124 -7.07 -10.93 0.44
CA PRO A 124 -6.39 -11.83 1.36
C PRO A 124 -5.53 -11.09 2.37
N ASP A 125 -5.58 -11.52 3.63
CA ASP A 125 -4.92 -10.84 4.76
C ASP A 125 -3.40 -10.77 4.63
N THR A 126 -2.81 -11.74 3.91
CA THR A 126 -1.37 -11.82 3.62
C THR A 126 -0.91 -10.86 2.52
N THR A 127 -1.84 -10.19 1.82
CA THR A 127 -1.50 -9.30 0.70
C THR A 127 -0.60 -8.15 1.11
N ILE A 128 -0.75 -7.64 2.33
CA ILE A 128 0.10 -6.57 2.86
C ILE A 128 1.58 -6.98 2.90
N ALA A 129 1.88 -8.20 3.32
CA ALA A 129 3.24 -8.71 3.35
C ALA A 129 3.85 -8.77 1.95
N MET A 130 3.10 -9.30 0.98
CA MET A 130 3.53 -9.38 -0.41
C MET A 130 3.90 -8.00 -1.01
N PHE A 131 3.20 -6.93 -0.64
CA PHE A 131 3.53 -5.58 -1.13
C PHE A 131 4.83 -5.02 -0.62
N TYR A 132 5.26 -5.46 0.55
CA TYR A 132 6.47 -4.92 1.19
C TYR A 132 7.67 -5.83 1.05
N GLU A 133 7.51 -7.13 0.75
CA GLU A 133 8.62 -8.09 0.74
C GLU A 133 9.75 -7.76 -0.26
N ASP A 134 9.43 -7.04 -1.35
CA ASP A 134 10.42 -6.57 -2.34
C ASP A 134 10.93 -5.14 -2.03
N LYS A 135 10.42 -4.50 -0.98
CA LYS A 135 10.75 -3.11 -0.66
C LYS A 135 11.52 -2.97 0.65
N ALA A 136 11.13 -3.74 1.64
CA ALA A 136 11.70 -3.66 2.96
C ALA A 136 11.69 -5.02 3.65
N ASP A 137 12.69 -5.26 4.50
CA ASP A 137 12.76 -6.46 5.34
C ASP A 137 11.72 -6.42 6.45
N TYR A 138 11.46 -5.20 6.96
CA TYR A 138 10.55 -4.95 8.08
C TYR A 138 9.62 -3.77 7.81
N VAL A 139 8.51 -3.76 8.54
CA VAL A 139 7.56 -2.64 8.55
C VAL A 139 7.27 -2.23 9.97
N GLN A 140 7.47 -0.95 10.29
CA GLN A 140 6.97 -0.34 11.52
C GLN A 140 5.62 0.29 11.25
N ILE A 141 4.62 -0.12 11.99
CA ILE A 141 3.28 0.45 11.96
C ILE A 141 3.07 1.27 13.21
N GLY A 142 2.76 2.56 13.04
CA GLY A 142 2.53 3.50 14.13
C GLY A 142 1.22 3.27 14.90
N GLY A 143 0.99 4.12 15.92
CA GLY A 143 -0.21 4.03 16.75
C GLY A 143 -0.22 2.79 17.66
N GLY A 144 0.93 2.34 18.13
CA GLY A 144 1.05 1.24 19.08
C GLY A 144 0.85 -0.15 18.47
N TYR A 145 0.91 -0.29 17.14
CA TYR A 145 0.78 -1.60 16.48
C TYR A 145 2.09 -2.38 16.44
N GLY A 146 3.21 -1.70 16.15
CA GLY A 146 4.53 -2.28 16.31
C GLY A 146 5.26 -2.66 15.03
N PHE A 147 6.22 -3.58 15.16
CA PHE A 147 7.25 -3.90 14.19
C PHE A 147 7.11 -5.33 13.70
N TYR A 148 7.08 -5.53 12.38
CA TYR A 148 6.82 -6.81 11.73
C TYR A 148 7.84 -7.11 10.66
N HIS A 149 8.14 -8.39 10.41
CA HIS A 149 8.85 -8.77 9.20
C HIS A 149 7.89 -8.91 8.00
N THR A 150 8.41 -8.70 6.78
CA THR A 150 7.62 -8.80 5.56
C THR A 150 7.58 -10.22 4.99
N LYS A 151 8.71 -10.84 4.77
CA LYS A 151 8.86 -12.19 4.22
C LYS A 151 9.38 -13.18 5.26
N ASN A 152 10.57 -12.92 5.76
CA ASN A 152 11.26 -13.71 6.77
C ASN A 152 11.83 -12.76 7.82
N ASP A 153 11.91 -13.21 9.06
CA ASP A 153 12.59 -12.49 10.14
C ASP A 153 14.10 -12.62 10.00
N LYS A 154 14.68 -11.87 9.04
CA LYS A 154 16.10 -11.97 8.68
C LYS A 154 17.07 -11.62 9.82
N ALA A 155 16.68 -10.68 10.67
CA ALA A 155 17.46 -10.29 11.82
C ALA A 155 17.26 -11.20 13.05
N LYS A 156 16.36 -12.18 12.95
CA LYS A 156 16.02 -13.12 14.03
C LYS A 156 15.57 -12.44 15.32
N LEU A 157 14.73 -11.42 15.17
CA LEU A 157 14.19 -10.64 16.29
C LEU A 157 13.00 -11.33 16.96
N GLY A 158 12.45 -12.40 16.37
CA GLY A 158 11.24 -13.04 16.82
C GLY A 158 9.97 -12.23 16.52
N THR A 159 10.04 -11.36 15.49
CA THR A 159 8.89 -10.55 15.07
C THR A 159 7.85 -11.42 14.34
N GLU A 160 6.61 -10.95 14.35
CA GLU A 160 5.51 -11.56 13.59
C GLU A 160 5.60 -11.16 12.12
N LYS A 161 5.12 -12.04 11.23
CA LYS A 161 4.90 -11.65 9.83
C LYS A 161 3.72 -10.68 9.74
N ILE A 162 3.88 -9.58 9.00
CA ILE A 162 2.80 -8.61 8.85
C ILE A 162 1.59 -9.23 8.17
N SER A 163 0.42 -9.06 8.79
CA SER A 163 -0.87 -9.50 8.28
C SER A 163 -1.94 -8.50 8.70
N ALA A 164 -2.91 -8.24 7.85
CA ALA A 164 -3.94 -7.26 8.14
C ALA A 164 -5.24 -7.55 7.39
N GLU A 165 -6.37 -7.17 7.97
CA GLU A 165 -7.61 -7.07 7.22
C GLU A 165 -7.49 -5.93 6.21
N CYS A 166 -7.64 -6.24 4.93
CA CYS A 166 -7.44 -5.31 3.83
C CYS A 166 -8.72 -5.06 3.05
N LYS A 167 -8.92 -3.81 2.64
CA LYS A 167 -9.99 -3.42 1.71
C LYS A 167 -9.42 -2.77 0.47
N LEU A 168 -9.99 -3.11 -0.66
CA LEU A 168 -9.69 -2.42 -1.90
C LEU A 168 -10.39 -1.06 -1.91
N ARG A 169 -9.60 -0.02 -2.18
CA ARG A 169 -10.08 1.34 -2.36
C ARG A 169 -9.71 1.85 -3.74
N PHE A 170 -10.62 2.54 -4.38
CA PHE A 170 -10.34 3.22 -5.62
C PHE A 170 -10.22 4.72 -5.41
N ARG A 171 -9.18 5.32 -5.99
CA ARG A 171 -8.94 6.75 -5.95
C ARG A 171 -8.85 7.31 -7.36
N LEU A 172 -9.58 8.35 -7.62
CA LEU A 172 -9.45 9.14 -8.82
C LEU A 172 -8.38 10.22 -8.62
N LYS A 173 -7.44 10.30 -9.53
CA LYS A 173 -6.24 11.13 -9.36
C LYS A 173 -6.28 12.46 -10.13
N ARG A 174 -7.36 13.04 -10.56
CA ARG A 174 -7.39 14.43 -11.07
C ARG A 174 -8.80 14.97 -11.25
N HIS A 175 -8.96 16.31 -11.18
CA HIS A 175 -10.19 16.97 -10.78
C HIS A 175 -10.81 17.93 -11.80
N ASN A 176 -10.28 18.05 -13.00
CA ASN A 176 -10.80 19.00 -13.98
C ASN A 176 -11.49 18.24 -15.10
N GLN A 177 -12.39 18.92 -15.82
CA GLN A 177 -13.12 18.37 -16.96
C GLN A 177 -12.17 17.75 -17.99
N ILE A 178 -11.95 16.45 -17.85
CA ILE A 178 -11.08 15.66 -18.71
C ILE A 178 -11.89 14.54 -19.36
N PRO A 179 -11.58 14.19 -20.60
CA PRO A 179 -12.20 13.02 -21.24
C PRO A 179 -12.01 11.76 -20.39
N ILE A 180 -13.02 10.91 -20.35
CA ILE A 180 -13.00 9.68 -19.53
C ILE A 180 -11.78 8.81 -19.83
N HIS A 181 -11.37 8.68 -21.09
CA HIS A 181 -10.20 7.88 -21.48
C HIS A 181 -8.87 8.42 -20.92
N LYS A 182 -8.81 9.68 -20.48
CA LYS A 182 -7.64 10.30 -19.84
C LYS A 182 -7.67 10.21 -18.31
N VAL A 183 -8.75 9.73 -17.73
CA VAL A 183 -8.89 9.59 -16.28
C VAL A 183 -8.11 8.38 -15.79
N SER A 184 -7.34 8.58 -14.74
CA SER A 184 -6.64 7.49 -14.06
C SER A 184 -7.27 7.22 -12.71
N PHE A 185 -7.71 6.01 -12.51
CA PHE A 185 -8.06 5.53 -11.18
C PHE A 185 -6.88 4.77 -10.58
N MET A 186 -6.82 4.71 -9.29
CA MET A 186 -5.80 3.94 -8.60
C MET A 186 -6.47 2.89 -7.75
N ALA A 187 -6.11 1.63 -7.99
CA ALA A 187 -6.41 0.57 -7.06
C ALA A 187 -5.45 0.67 -5.88
N VAL A 188 -6.00 0.78 -4.69
CA VAL A 188 -5.25 0.95 -3.44
C VAL A 188 -5.83 -0.02 -2.43
N ILE A 189 -4.97 -0.72 -1.73
CA ILE A 189 -5.36 -1.50 -0.57
C ILE A 189 -5.18 -0.63 0.66
N ARG A 190 -6.17 -0.63 1.53
CA ARG A 190 -6.13 0.05 2.83
C ARG A 190 -6.23 -0.99 3.93
N SER A 191 -5.24 -1.02 4.80
CA SER A 191 -5.33 -1.81 6.01
C SER A 191 -6.38 -1.21 6.94
N ARG A 192 -7.25 -2.05 7.47
CA ARG A 192 -8.28 -1.64 8.44
C ARG A 192 -7.86 -2.01 9.85
N LYS A 193 -7.37 -3.20 10.00
CA LYS A 193 -6.99 -3.78 11.29
C LYS A 193 -5.82 -4.74 11.06
N LEU A 194 -4.80 -4.64 11.88
CA LEU A 194 -3.79 -5.68 11.98
C LEU A 194 -4.38 -6.86 12.72
N LEU A 195 -4.16 -8.07 12.21
CA LEU A 195 -4.71 -9.29 12.80
C LEU A 195 -4.01 -9.65 14.10
N LYS A 196 -2.73 -9.32 14.22
CA LYS A 196 -1.94 -9.58 15.40
C LYS A 196 -1.05 -8.38 15.72
N LYS A 197 -1.08 -7.91 16.97
CA LYS A 197 -0.18 -6.86 17.45
C LYS A 197 1.21 -7.46 17.63
N SER A 198 2.25 -6.76 17.17
CA SER A 198 3.62 -7.17 17.38
C SER A 198 4.04 -6.96 18.84
N ASN A 199 4.88 -7.84 19.33
CA ASN A 199 5.53 -7.69 20.63
C ASN A 199 6.64 -6.63 20.61
N TYR A 200 7.05 -6.15 19.43
CA TYR A 200 8.10 -5.17 19.27
C TYR A 200 7.54 -3.89 18.67
N ASN A 201 7.99 -2.74 19.20
CA ASN A 201 7.55 -1.44 18.72
C ASN A 201 8.68 -0.41 18.88
N ILE A 202 9.19 0.12 17.78
CA ILE A 202 10.25 1.13 17.80
C ILE A 202 9.79 2.45 18.46
N GLU A 203 8.47 2.74 18.40
CA GLU A 203 7.90 3.95 19.02
C GLU A 203 7.96 3.92 20.54
N GLU A 204 7.96 2.74 21.14
CA GLU A 204 8.15 2.59 22.56
C GLU A 204 9.64 2.78 22.87
N ASN A 205 9.99 3.98 23.31
CA ASN A 205 11.36 4.37 23.57
C ASN A 205 11.90 3.77 24.89
N ASN A 206 11.70 2.48 25.10
CA ASN A 206 12.32 1.76 26.20
C ASN A 206 13.36 0.78 25.66
N ASP A 207 14.42 0.57 26.40
CA ASP A 207 15.57 -0.24 25.98
C ASP A 207 15.26 -1.73 25.82
N GLN A 208 14.11 -2.19 26.30
CA GLN A 208 13.71 -3.58 26.27
C GLN A 208 12.95 -3.97 25.01
N THR A 209 12.44 -3.01 24.23
CA THR A 209 11.51 -3.30 23.14
C THR A 209 12.13 -3.38 21.74
N PHE A 210 13.33 -2.76 21.51
CA PHE A 210 13.95 -2.84 20.19
C PHE A 210 15.40 -2.34 20.14
N PRO A 211 16.35 -3.08 19.51
CA PRO A 211 16.21 -4.50 19.22
C PRO A 211 16.08 -5.28 20.52
N PRO A 212 15.38 -6.44 20.52
CA PRO A 212 15.31 -7.23 21.73
C PRO A 212 16.73 -7.59 22.14
N ILE A 213 17.16 -7.10 23.28
CA ILE A 213 18.41 -7.51 23.89
C ILE A 213 18.14 -8.93 24.39
N LYS A 214 18.45 -9.93 23.58
CA LYS A 214 18.68 -11.25 24.13
C LYS A 214 20.08 -11.25 24.70
N PRO A 215 20.23 -11.62 25.97
CA PRO A 215 21.52 -11.82 26.58
C PRO A 215 22.39 -12.80 25.82
#